data_f7374c23fa0a8c76c77e1aec216219c5
#
_entry.id   f7374c23fa0a8c76c77e1aec216219c5
#
_cell.length_a   1.000
_cell.length_b   1.000
_cell.length_c   1.000
_cell.angle_alpha   90.00
_cell.angle_beta   90.00
_cell.angle_gamma   90.00
#
_symmetry.space_group_name_H-M   'P 1'
#
loop_
_entity.id
_entity.type
_entity.pdbx_description
1 polymer ?
#
loop_
_entity_poly.entity_id
_entity_poly.type
_entity_poly.pdbx_seq_one_letter_code
_entity_poly.pdbx_strand_id
1 'polypeptide(L)'
;MRNEITNKEFFVRYGIFVGIIIVLFGILIYPIKVSQKSWINNLRSNIEFVLDEREPNGWIVESPVPIKNSFCLSAACYNARNRTSGELYKAVILRTQTLYGPLPGVFLVDSEENVEFVGFASLHGRIAEQIKNFNKSDRSERISFWKEKIPYILKDN
;
A
#
# COMPACT_ATOMS: atom_id res chain seq x y z
N MET A 1 -42.89 24.99 -39.15
CA MET A 1 -41.99 23.98 -39.79
C MET A 1 -41.39 23.15 -38.67
N ARG A 2 -41.90 21.98 -38.43
CA ARG A 2 -41.38 21.03 -37.44
C ARG A 2 -40.29 20.24 -38.18
N ASN A 3 -39.00 20.49 -37.89
CA ASN A 3 -37.94 19.68 -38.44
C ASN A 3 -38.12 18.26 -37.89
N GLU A 4 -38.59 17.35 -38.70
CA GLU A 4 -38.46 15.92 -38.47
C GLU A 4 -36.98 15.58 -38.55
N ILE A 5 -36.34 15.55 -37.36
CA ILE A 5 -35.00 14.99 -37.25
C ILE A 5 -35.14 13.54 -37.67
N THR A 6 -34.64 13.21 -38.86
CA THR A 6 -34.68 11.87 -39.40
C THR A 6 -34.04 10.92 -38.38
N ASN A 7 -34.73 9.82 -38.05
CA ASN A 7 -34.23 8.84 -37.07
C ASN A 7 -32.75 8.50 -37.25
N LYS A 8 -32.28 8.51 -38.47
CA LYS A 8 -30.86 8.30 -38.85
C LYS A 8 -29.91 9.35 -38.25
N GLU A 9 -30.27 10.63 -38.29
CA GLU A 9 -29.44 11.71 -37.72
C GLU A 9 -29.41 11.62 -36.18
N PHE A 10 -30.50 11.23 -35.57
CA PHE A 10 -30.53 10.99 -34.12
C PHE A 10 -29.61 9.85 -33.71
N PHE A 11 -29.63 8.71 -34.41
CA PHE A 11 -28.75 7.59 -34.13
C PHE A 11 -27.29 7.94 -34.36
N VAL A 12 -26.95 8.72 -35.37
CA VAL A 12 -25.55 9.17 -35.60
C VAL A 12 -25.08 10.08 -34.49
N ARG A 13 -25.86 11.06 -34.06
CA ARG A 13 -25.49 11.97 -32.95
C ARG A 13 -25.38 11.23 -31.65
N TYR A 14 -26.28 10.30 -31.37
CA TYR A 14 -26.20 9.44 -30.17
C TYR A 14 -24.97 8.53 -30.18
N GLY A 15 -24.65 7.94 -31.33
CA GLY A 15 -23.44 7.12 -31.50
C GLY A 15 -22.14 7.92 -31.27
N ILE A 16 -22.06 9.15 -31.78
CA ILE A 16 -20.93 10.05 -31.53
C ILE A 16 -20.81 10.37 -30.03
N PHE A 17 -21.93 10.67 -29.36
CA PHE A 17 -21.95 10.98 -27.94
C PHE A 17 -21.47 9.80 -27.08
N VAL A 18 -21.96 8.60 -27.35
CA VAL A 18 -21.53 7.36 -26.70
C VAL A 18 -20.05 7.10 -26.96
N GLY A 19 -19.58 7.30 -28.19
CA GLY A 19 -18.17 7.17 -28.53
C GLY A 19 -17.26 8.11 -27.73
N ILE A 20 -17.65 9.37 -27.58
CA ILE A 20 -16.92 10.35 -26.75
C ILE A 20 -16.85 9.89 -25.28
N ILE A 21 -17.97 9.40 -24.74
CA ILE A 21 -18.00 8.88 -23.35
C ILE A 21 -17.03 7.71 -23.18
N ILE A 22 -17.02 6.75 -24.09
CA ILE A 22 -16.12 5.60 -24.03
C ILE A 22 -14.65 6.04 -24.07
N VAL A 23 -14.31 6.99 -24.93
CA VAL A 23 -12.95 7.55 -25.01
C VAL A 23 -12.56 8.24 -23.71
N LEU A 24 -13.45 9.05 -23.12
CA LEU A 24 -13.20 9.72 -21.84
C LEU A 24 -12.98 8.71 -20.71
N PHE A 25 -13.80 7.65 -20.63
CA PHE A 25 -13.59 6.58 -19.66
C PHE A 25 -12.25 5.86 -19.88
N GLY A 26 -11.86 5.61 -21.13
CA GLY A 26 -10.55 5.01 -21.45
C GLY A 26 -9.38 5.89 -20.97
N ILE A 27 -9.45 7.20 -21.19
CA ILE A 27 -8.45 8.17 -20.73
C ILE A 27 -8.37 8.20 -19.19
N LEU A 28 -9.46 8.03 -18.47
CA LEU A 28 -9.47 8.01 -17.01
C LEU A 28 -8.95 6.68 -16.42
N ILE A 29 -9.26 5.55 -17.03
CA ILE A 29 -8.89 4.23 -16.54
C ILE A 29 -7.40 3.94 -16.76
N TYR A 30 -6.84 4.39 -17.89
CA TYR A 30 -5.45 4.12 -18.24
C TYR A 30 -4.43 4.61 -17.19
N PRO A 31 -4.46 5.89 -16.74
CA PRO A 31 -3.53 6.38 -15.73
C PRO A 31 -3.69 5.70 -14.37
N ILE A 32 -4.90 5.24 -14.01
CA ILE A 32 -5.12 4.50 -12.77
C ILE A 32 -4.32 3.20 -12.77
N LYS A 33 -4.35 2.43 -13.85
CA LYS A 33 -3.59 1.17 -13.96
C LYS A 33 -2.06 1.39 -13.96
N VAL A 34 -1.60 2.42 -14.66
CA VAL A 34 -0.16 2.77 -14.70
C VAL A 34 0.32 3.25 -13.33
N SER A 35 -0.46 4.10 -12.66
CA SER A 35 -0.16 4.61 -11.32
C SER A 35 -0.12 3.50 -10.27
N GLN A 36 -0.99 2.51 -10.37
CA GLN A 36 -1.04 1.39 -9.43
C GLN A 36 0.27 0.58 -9.40
N LYS A 37 0.87 0.32 -10.57
CA LYS A 37 2.16 -0.37 -10.66
C LYS A 37 3.31 0.45 -10.05
N SER A 38 3.33 1.75 -10.31
CA SER A 38 4.31 2.67 -9.74
C SER A 38 4.16 2.76 -8.21
N TRP A 39 2.93 2.79 -7.72
CA TRP A 39 2.64 2.83 -6.28
C TRP A 39 3.13 1.56 -5.56
N ILE A 40 2.88 0.37 -6.12
CA ILE A 40 3.36 -0.90 -5.59
C ILE A 40 4.90 -0.92 -5.52
N ASN A 41 5.57 -0.48 -6.57
CA ASN A 41 7.03 -0.42 -6.60
C ASN A 41 7.59 0.56 -5.56
N ASN A 42 6.97 1.72 -5.39
CA ASN A 42 7.37 2.71 -4.39
C ASN A 42 7.18 2.18 -2.95
N LEU A 43 6.10 1.46 -2.68
CA LEU A 43 5.89 0.84 -1.37
C LEU A 43 6.93 -0.24 -1.08
N ARG A 44 7.26 -1.07 -2.08
CA ARG A 44 8.32 -2.06 -1.98
C ARG A 44 9.66 -1.41 -1.63
N SER A 45 10.06 -0.38 -2.36
CA SER A 45 11.31 0.35 -2.10
C SER A 45 11.34 0.99 -0.71
N ASN A 46 10.21 1.50 -0.22
CA ASN A 46 10.10 2.03 1.14
C ASN A 46 10.28 0.93 2.21
N ILE A 47 9.75 -0.27 1.97
CA ILE A 47 9.96 -1.41 2.87
C ILE A 47 11.42 -1.84 2.85
N GLU A 48 12.01 -2.01 1.67
CA GLU A 48 13.43 -2.36 1.50
C GLU A 48 14.32 -1.37 2.26
N PHE A 49 14.07 -0.08 2.13
CA PHE A 49 14.81 0.96 2.85
C PHE A 49 14.75 0.80 4.37
N VAL A 50 13.57 0.56 4.93
CA VAL A 50 13.40 0.40 6.39
C VAL A 50 14.05 -0.89 6.90
N LEU A 51 14.01 -1.96 6.12
CA LEU A 51 14.66 -3.22 6.44
C LEU A 51 16.19 -3.10 6.36
N ASP A 52 16.72 -2.40 5.36
CA ASP A 52 18.15 -2.14 5.20
C ASP A 52 18.72 -1.20 6.30
N GLU A 53 17.91 -0.28 6.83
CA GLU A 53 18.31 0.52 8.01
C GLU A 53 18.57 -0.35 9.25
N ARG A 54 17.84 -1.46 9.36
CA ARG A 54 18.00 -2.41 10.47
C ARG A 54 19.13 -3.39 10.23
N GLU A 55 19.19 -3.99 9.06
CA GLU A 55 20.15 -5.00 8.66
C GLU A 55 20.58 -4.75 7.20
N PRO A 56 21.72 -4.07 6.98
CA PRO A 56 22.15 -3.71 5.63
C PRO A 56 22.30 -4.93 4.73
N ASN A 57 21.62 -4.90 3.58
CA ASN A 57 21.56 -6.01 2.61
C ASN A 57 21.06 -7.35 3.15
N GLY A 58 20.44 -7.37 4.34
CA GLY A 58 19.94 -8.59 4.99
C GLY A 58 18.63 -9.12 4.40
N TRP A 59 17.92 -8.30 3.61
CA TRP A 59 16.55 -8.60 3.20
C TRP A 59 16.33 -8.52 1.69
N ILE A 60 15.41 -9.36 1.19
CA ILE A 60 14.87 -9.28 -0.16
C ILE A 60 13.36 -9.16 -0.04
N VAL A 61 12.79 -8.07 -0.55
CA VAL A 61 11.34 -7.91 -0.66
C VAL A 61 10.91 -8.42 -2.04
N GLU A 62 10.04 -9.41 -2.06
CA GLU A 62 9.60 -10.11 -3.28
C GLU A 62 8.25 -9.54 -3.80
N SER A 63 7.36 -10.43 -4.18
CA SER A 63 6.07 -10.11 -4.77
C SER A 63 5.06 -9.59 -3.75
N PRO A 64 4.15 -8.70 -4.16
CA PRO A 64 3.03 -8.29 -3.31
C PRO A 64 2.06 -9.45 -3.08
N VAL A 65 1.57 -9.54 -1.85
CA VAL A 65 0.52 -10.49 -1.46
C VAL A 65 -0.81 -9.73 -1.39
N PRO A 66 -1.84 -10.17 -2.11
CA PRO A 66 -3.13 -9.49 -2.06
C PRO A 66 -3.77 -9.64 -0.67
N ILE A 67 -4.23 -8.53 -0.09
CA ILE A 67 -5.01 -8.53 1.15
C ILE A 67 -6.49 -8.50 0.75
N LYS A 68 -7.25 -9.54 1.11
CA LYS A 68 -8.67 -9.64 0.77
C LYS A 68 -9.57 -8.82 1.69
N ASN A 69 -9.11 -8.52 2.89
CA ASN A 69 -9.89 -7.78 3.88
C ASN A 69 -10.10 -6.33 3.43
N SER A 70 -11.33 -6.00 3.03
CA SER A 70 -11.72 -4.68 2.54
C SER A 70 -11.65 -3.55 3.58
N PHE A 71 -11.54 -3.88 4.87
CA PHE A 71 -11.38 -2.88 5.93
C PHE A 71 -9.97 -2.28 6.00
N CYS A 72 -9.00 -2.86 5.27
CA CYS A 72 -7.60 -2.43 5.31
C CYS A 72 -7.15 -1.77 4.00
N LEU A 73 -7.90 -0.77 3.52
CA LEU A 73 -7.61 -0.01 2.27
C LEU A 73 -6.25 0.69 2.27
N SER A 74 -5.61 0.86 3.43
CA SER A 74 -4.32 1.54 3.58
C SER A 74 -3.18 0.60 3.97
N ALA A 75 -3.34 -0.71 3.81
CA ALA A 75 -2.31 -1.69 4.07
C ALA A 75 -1.85 -2.38 2.78
N ALA A 76 -0.57 -2.74 2.71
CA ALA A 76 -0.02 -3.61 1.67
C ALA A 76 0.86 -4.67 2.32
N CYS A 77 0.88 -5.87 1.73
CA CYS A 77 1.67 -7.00 2.19
C CYS A 77 2.61 -7.46 1.07
N TYR A 78 3.82 -7.82 1.43
CA TYR A 78 4.84 -8.36 0.54
C TYR A 78 5.49 -9.58 1.16
N ASN A 79 5.89 -10.54 0.35
CA ASN A 79 6.79 -11.57 0.80
C ASN A 79 8.19 -10.96 1.00
N ALA A 80 8.81 -11.25 2.12
CA ALA A 80 10.17 -10.83 2.43
C ALA A 80 10.99 -12.06 2.85
N ARG A 81 12.23 -12.14 2.41
CA ARG A 81 13.16 -13.20 2.76
C ARG A 81 14.40 -12.62 3.40
N ASN A 82 14.78 -13.18 4.53
CA ASN A 82 16.08 -12.88 5.12
C ASN A 82 17.18 -13.62 4.35
N ARG A 83 18.21 -12.91 3.90
CA ARG A 83 19.31 -13.49 3.11
C ARG A 83 20.22 -14.37 3.95
N THR A 84 20.33 -14.07 5.24
CA THR A 84 21.25 -14.76 6.15
C THR A 84 20.65 -16.08 6.64
N SER A 85 19.39 -16.07 7.11
CA SER A 85 18.71 -17.28 7.60
C SER A 85 17.97 -18.06 6.50
N GLY A 86 17.64 -17.42 5.38
CA GLY A 86 16.78 -17.99 4.33
C GLY A 86 15.31 -18.06 4.68
N GLU A 87 14.93 -17.59 5.88
CA GLU A 87 13.56 -17.64 6.37
C GLU A 87 12.64 -16.66 5.62
N LEU A 88 11.39 -17.08 5.48
CA LEU A 88 10.34 -16.31 4.82
C LEU A 88 9.49 -15.57 5.84
N TYR A 89 9.29 -14.30 5.59
CA TYR A 89 8.44 -13.39 6.36
C TYR A 89 7.40 -12.72 5.45
N LYS A 90 6.38 -12.17 6.04
CA LYS A 90 5.48 -11.23 5.38
C LYS A 90 5.77 -9.83 5.89
N ALA A 91 6.18 -8.93 5.00
CA ALA A 91 6.37 -7.52 5.31
C ALA A 91 5.06 -6.76 5.07
N VAL A 92 4.47 -6.24 6.13
CA VAL A 92 3.21 -5.49 6.09
C VAL A 92 3.50 -4.01 6.32
N ILE A 93 3.09 -3.17 5.37
CA ILE A 93 3.12 -1.72 5.52
C ILE A 93 1.69 -1.21 5.68
N LEU A 94 1.45 -0.43 6.73
CA LEU A 94 0.13 0.15 7.02
C LEU A 94 0.28 1.52 7.67
N ARG A 95 -0.78 2.34 7.56
CA ARG A 95 -0.82 3.66 8.21
C ARG A 95 -1.11 3.51 9.69
N THR A 96 -0.11 3.86 10.50
CA THR A 96 -0.23 3.95 11.97
C THR A 96 -0.45 5.40 12.36
N GLN A 97 -1.41 5.65 13.24
CA GLN A 97 -1.62 6.98 13.82
C GLN A 97 -0.50 7.27 14.82
N THR A 98 0.13 8.43 14.66
CA THR A 98 1.15 8.93 15.57
C THR A 98 0.79 10.34 16.04
N LEU A 99 1.53 10.89 17.00
CA LEU A 99 1.35 12.30 17.43
C LEU A 99 1.59 13.30 16.29
N TYR A 100 2.35 12.90 15.27
CA TYR A 100 2.68 13.71 14.09
C TYR A 100 1.76 13.44 12.89
N GLY A 101 0.68 12.69 13.11
CA GLY A 101 -0.24 12.26 12.06
C GLY A 101 -0.03 10.80 11.62
N PRO A 102 -0.71 10.37 10.55
CA PRO A 102 -0.62 9.00 10.05
C PRO A 102 0.73 8.76 9.36
N LEU A 103 1.55 7.87 9.91
CA LEU A 103 2.82 7.45 9.34
C LEU A 103 2.75 6.00 8.84
N PRO A 104 3.41 5.67 7.72
CA PRO A 104 3.49 4.30 7.23
C PRO A 104 4.44 3.49 8.09
N GLY A 105 3.89 2.59 8.93
CA GLY A 105 4.65 1.65 9.74
C GLY A 105 4.90 0.34 9.00
N VAL A 106 6.10 -0.21 9.12
CA VAL A 106 6.51 -1.49 8.56
C VAL A 106 6.59 -2.53 9.67
N PHE A 107 5.93 -3.66 9.44
CA PHE A 107 5.89 -4.81 10.35
C PHE A 107 6.35 -6.06 9.61
N LEU A 108 7.11 -6.91 10.28
CA LEU A 108 7.45 -8.26 9.83
C LEU A 108 6.59 -9.27 10.57
N VAL A 109 6.10 -10.25 9.84
CA VAL A 109 5.32 -11.37 10.38
C VAL A 109 6.03 -12.65 10.00
N ASP A 110 6.38 -13.44 10.98
CA ASP A 110 7.01 -14.75 10.78
C ASP A 110 6.00 -15.86 10.47
N SER A 111 6.48 -17.09 10.32
CA SER A 111 5.65 -18.27 10.06
C SER A 111 4.77 -18.67 11.26
N GLU A 112 5.12 -18.24 12.47
CA GLU A 112 4.38 -18.49 13.71
C GLU A 112 3.36 -17.38 14.02
N GLU A 113 3.15 -16.45 13.08
CA GLU A 113 2.28 -15.27 13.21
C GLU A 113 2.76 -14.23 14.25
N ASN A 114 4.03 -14.31 14.70
CA ASN A 114 4.59 -13.27 15.53
C ASN A 114 4.82 -12.01 14.72
N VAL A 115 4.39 -10.88 15.24
CA VAL A 115 4.49 -9.59 14.56
C VAL A 115 5.53 -8.71 15.21
N GLU A 116 6.53 -8.33 14.45
CA GLU A 116 7.57 -7.41 14.87
C GLU A 116 7.44 -6.06 14.16
N PHE A 117 7.50 -4.96 14.90
CA PHE A 117 7.58 -3.62 14.32
C PHE A 117 9.02 -3.29 13.97
N VAL A 118 9.27 -2.97 12.70
CA VAL A 118 10.62 -2.64 12.21
C VAL A 118 10.90 -1.14 12.27
N GLY A 119 9.98 -0.34 11.75
CA GLY A 119 10.16 1.11 11.68
C GLY A 119 9.08 1.81 10.89
N PHE A 120 9.24 3.13 10.69
CA PHE A 120 8.36 3.92 9.84
C PHE A 120 9.03 4.18 8.50
N ALA A 121 8.31 3.89 7.41
CA ALA A 121 8.74 4.22 6.06
C ALA A 121 8.64 5.74 5.81
N SER A 122 9.46 6.23 4.87
CA SER A 122 9.43 7.63 4.41
C SER A 122 9.82 8.70 5.46
N LEU A 123 10.49 8.29 6.54
CA LEU A 123 11.04 9.23 7.50
C LEU A 123 12.55 9.38 7.26
N HIS A 124 12.96 10.57 6.82
CA HIS A 124 14.36 10.89 6.56
C HIS A 124 14.81 12.11 7.38
N GLY A 125 16.09 12.15 7.73
CA GLY A 125 16.74 13.30 8.35
C GLY A 125 16.30 13.57 9.79
N ARG A 126 16.34 14.85 10.21
CA ARG A 126 16.07 15.28 11.60
C ARG A 126 14.72 14.86 12.15
N ILE A 127 13.69 14.78 11.31
CA ILE A 127 12.33 14.37 11.73
C ILE A 127 12.35 12.89 12.14
N ALA A 128 13.07 12.04 11.41
CA ALA A 128 13.21 10.62 11.76
C ALA A 128 13.87 10.44 13.13
N GLU A 129 14.92 11.19 13.44
CA GLU A 129 15.60 11.15 14.74
C GLU A 129 14.71 11.64 15.88
N GLN A 130 13.95 12.73 15.67
CA GLN A 130 13.01 13.24 16.66
C GLN A 130 11.90 12.22 16.95
N ILE A 131 11.36 11.58 15.93
CA ILE A 131 10.33 10.55 16.09
C ILE A 131 10.91 9.30 16.75
N LYS A 132 12.13 8.90 16.41
CA LYS A 132 12.83 7.80 17.10
C LYS A 132 13.00 8.07 18.59
N ASN A 133 13.33 9.30 18.97
CA ASN A 133 13.55 9.70 20.37
C ASN A 133 12.24 9.89 21.17
N PHE A 134 11.22 10.48 20.56
CA PHE A 134 9.91 10.72 21.22
C PHE A 134 9.10 9.43 21.43
N ASN A 135 9.27 8.45 20.57
CA ASN A 135 8.46 7.23 20.54
C ASN A 135 8.85 6.16 21.57
N LYS A 136 9.77 6.42 22.51
CA LYS A 136 10.10 5.38 23.50
C LYS A 136 8.98 5.06 24.48
N SER A 137 8.10 6.01 24.82
CA SER A 137 7.00 5.79 25.76
C SER A 137 5.63 5.56 25.09
N ASP A 138 5.37 6.18 23.93
CA ASP A 138 4.07 6.09 23.23
C ASP A 138 4.03 4.93 22.21
N ARG A 139 5.15 4.24 22.05
CA ARG A 139 5.31 3.08 21.15
C ARG A 139 4.51 1.87 21.59
N SER A 140 4.26 1.70 22.88
CA SER A 140 3.80 0.40 23.37
C SER A 140 2.34 0.12 22.98
N GLU A 141 1.40 1.01 23.21
CA GLU A 141 -0.03 0.70 23.05
C GLU A 141 -0.49 0.67 21.58
N ARG A 142 -0.10 1.65 20.77
CA ARG A 142 -0.56 1.72 19.37
C ARG A 142 0.13 0.67 18.49
N ILE A 143 1.42 0.44 18.71
CA ILE A 143 2.15 -0.62 18.01
C ILE A 143 1.65 -1.99 18.47
N SER A 144 1.38 -2.18 19.77
CA SER A 144 0.79 -3.41 20.31
C SER A 144 -0.58 -3.69 19.70
N PHE A 145 -1.44 -2.67 19.56
CA PHE A 145 -2.70 -2.80 18.86
C PHE A 145 -2.55 -3.37 17.43
N TRP A 146 -1.60 -2.83 16.65
CA TRP A 146 -1.37 -3.32 15.30
C TRP A 146 -0.73 -4.71 15.28
N LYS A 147 0.18 -5.02 16.23
CA LYS A 147 0.73 -6.37 16.37
C LYS A 147 -0.35 -7.41 16.57
N GLU A 148 -1.37 -7.12 17.35
CA GLU A 148 -2.51 -8.02 17.56
C GLU A 148 -3.43 -8.10 16.33
N LYS A 149 -3.60 -7.01 15.60
CA LYS A 149 -4.56 -6.93 14.47
C LYS A 149 -4.02 -7.49 13.16
N ILE A 150 -2.72 -7.37 12.90
CA ILE A 150 -2.11 -7.80 11.63
C ILE A 150 -2.36 -9.29 11.32
N PRO A 151 -2.23 -10.26 12.27
CA PRO A 151 -2.51 -11.66 11.99
C PRO A 151 -3.95 -11.88 11.50
N TYR A 152 -4.93 -11.19 12.08
CA TYR A 152 -6.34 -11.29 11.64
C TYR A 152 -6.53 -10.75 10.21
N ILE A 153 -5.84 -9.66 9.86
CA ILE A 153 -5.89 -9.09 8.50
C ILE A 153 -5.30 -10.06 7.47
N LEU A 154 -4.30 -10.85 7.86
CA LEU A 154 -3.62 -11.80 6.99
C LEU A 154 -4.29 -13.17 6.94
N LYS A 155 -5.08 -13.56 7.94
CA LYS A 155 -5.79 -14.86 8.01
C LYS A 155 -6.95 -14.98 7.03
N ASP A 156 -7.58 -13.88 6.66
CA ASP A 156 -8.69 -13.86 5.70
C ASP A 156 -8.23 -14.00 4.23
N ASN A 157 -6.99 -14.49 4.02
CA ASN A 157 -6.40 -14.72 2.70
C ASN A 157 -6.40 -16.19 2.29
#